data_dcd9d7121c9061cff2a84f4417283a8e
#
_entry.id   dcd9d7121c9061cff2a84f4417283a8e
#
_cell.length_a   1.000
_cell.length_b   1.000
_cell.length_c   1.000
_cell.angle_alpha   90.00
_cell.angle_beta   90.00
_cell.angle_gamma   90.00
#
_symmetry.space_group_name_H-M   'P 1'
#
loop_
_entity.id
_entity.type
_entity.pdbx_description
1 polymer ?
#
loop_
_entity_poly.entity_id
_entity_poly.type
_entity_poly.pdbx_seq_one_letter_code
_entity_poly.pdbx_strand_id
1 'polypeptide(L)'
;MFSVAKQKKQYLSLKEYKLTDWLPTTKKEVEMRGWNELDVILFSGDAYVDHPSFGPAVIGRLLEAQGLKVAIVPQPNWRDDLRDFKKLGRPRLFFGVSAGCMDSMVNKYTANKRLRSEDAYTPDGRHDMRPEYPSIVYTQILKKIYPDVPVILGGIEASLRRVTHYDYWQDCLRKSILIDSGADLLIYGMGEKPITELCKRMKESKDSQDGAHLPLQKDIPHDIPQTAYLIRKKGSVPSEHSAIECVNEKPDIILHSHEACLKDKKKQAENFRFIEEESNKYEASRILQDTGNETVVVNPPYPPMSQGELDHSFDLPYTRMPHPKYKGCLLYTSD
;
A
#
# COMPACT_ATOMS: atom_id res chain seq x y z
N MET A 1 -23.15 21.67 -44.28
CA MET A 1 -21.83 21.90 -43.73
C MET A 1 -21.84 23.10 -42.77
N PHE A 2 -22.63 23.03 -41.72
CA PHE A 2 -22.66 24.05 -40.67
C PHE A 2 -22.99 23.33 -39.37
N SER A 3 -22.27 23.58 -38.30
CA SER A 3 -22.58 23.25 -36.90
C SER A 3 -21.74 22.20 -36.15
N VAL A 4 -20.57 21.80 -36.58
CA VAL A 4 -19.68 21.02 -35.71
C VAL A 4 -18.67 21.90 -34.94
N ALA A 5 -18.45 23.13 -35.40
CA ALA A 5 -17.48 24.05 -34.77
C ALA A 5 -18.03 24.83 -33.57
N LYS A 6 -19.35 24.87 -33.32
CA LYS A 6 -19.95 25.62 -32.22
C LYS A 6 -20.21 24.81 -30.96
N GLN A 7 -20.21 23.47 -31.02
CA GLN A 7 -20.40 22.63 -29.84
C GLN A 7 -19.11 22.38 -29.01
N LYS A 8 -17.92 22.66 -29.57
CA LYS A 8 -16.64 22.51 -28.87
C LYS A 8 -16.30 23.66 -27.90
N LYS A 9 -17.11 24.71 -27.80
CA LYS A 9 -16.84 25.88 -26.91
C LYS A 9 -17.66 25.91 -25.62
N GLN A 10 -18.47 24.91 -25.35
CA GLN A 10 -19.36 24.89 -24.16
C GLN A 10 -18.93 23.91 -23.08
N TYR A 11 -17.86 23.16 -23.32
CA TYR A 11 -17.23 22.31 -22.30
C TYR A 11 -15.92 22.95 -21.88
N LEU A 12 -15.83 23.25 -20.60
CA LEU A 12 -14.68 23.75 -19.85
C LEU A 12 -14.77 25.26 -19.52
N SER A 13 -15.66 25.61 -18.59
CA SER A 13 -15.19 26.53 -17.56
C SER A 13 -14.11 25.76 -16.81
N LEU A 14 -12.84 25.93 -17.21
CA LEU A 14 -11.70 25.35 -16.52
C LEU A 14 -11.78 25.84 -15.09
N LYS A 15 -12.17 24.95 -14.17
CA LYS A 15 -12.04 25.22 -12.75
C LYS A 15 -10.55 25.53 -12.55
N GLU A 16 -10.22 26.77 -12.19
CA GLU A 16 -8.85 27.15 -11.87
C GLU A 16 -8.48 26.44 -10.56
N TYR A 17 -7.69 25.39 -10.68
CA TYR A 17 -7.18 24.68 -9.52
C TYR A 17 -6.01 25.44 -8.90
N LYS A 18 -6.02 25.52 -7.57
CA LYS A 18 -4.88 25.98 -6.78
C LYS A 18 -3.97 24.81 -6.45
N LEU A 19 -2.68 25.05 -6.23
CA LEU A 19 -1.74 23.97 -5.86
C LEU A 19 -2.18 23.22 -4.60
N THR A 20 -2.88 23.88 -3.70
CA THR A 20 -3.46 23.28 -2.48
C THR A 20 -4.67 22.37 -2.73
N ASP A 21 -5.17 22.27 -3.96
CA ASP A 21 -6.24 21.33 -4.30
C ASP A 21 -5.71 19.89 -4.45
N TRP A 22 -4.39 19.71 -4.68
CA TRP A 22 -3.73 18.40 -4.61
C TRP A 22 -3.20 18.12 -3.20
N LEU A 23 -3.04 16.85 -2.85
CA LEU A 23 -2.28 16.46 -1.67
C LEU A 23 -0.81 16.93 -1.83
N PRO A 24 -0.17 17.44 -0.77
CA PRO A 24 1.18 17.97 -0.86
C PRO A 24 2.21 16.88 -1.17
N THR A 25 3.21 17.25 -1.98
CA THR A 25 4.35 16.39 -2.35
C THR A 25 5.70 16.96 -1.89
N THR A 26 5.69 18.22 -1.41
CA THR A 26 6.87 18.94 -0.95
C THR A 26 6.61 19.64 0.39
N LYS A 27 7.67 19.97 1.11
CA LYS A 27 7.58 20.70 2.38
C LYS A 27 6.90 22.07 2.19
N LYS A 28 7.22 22.78 1.10
CA LYS A 28 6.58 24.05 0.76
C LYS A 28 5.06 23.93 0.62
N GLU A 29 4.58 22.86 -0.01
CA GLU A 29 3.14 22.62 -0.18
C GLU A 29 2.46 22.28 1.16
N VAL A 30 3.16 21.58 2.07
CA VAL A 30 2.71 21.34 3.45
C VAL A 30 2.56 22.67 4.20
N GLU A 31 3.57 23.54 4.10
CA GLU A 31 3.56 24.86 4.71
C GLU A 31 2.44 25.76 4.15
N MET A 32 2.17 25.71 2.82
CA MET A 32 1.06 26.45 2.19
C MET A 32 -0.33 26.03 2.73
N ARG A 33 -0.46 24.82 3.27
CA ARG A 33 -1.67 24.36 3.96
C ARG A 33 -1.71 24.75 5.45
N GLY A 34 -0.68 25.42 5.95
CA GLY A 34 -0.55 25.79 7.37
C GLY A 34 -0.25 24.58 8.27
N TRP A 35 0.31 23.51 7.71
CA TRP A 35 0.62 22.29 8.48
C TRP A 35 2.08 22.30 8.94
N ASN A 36 2.29 22.06 10.24
CA ASN A 36 3.62 21.95 10.83
C ASN A 36 4.12 20.51 10.89
N GLU A 37 3.20 19.56 10.80
CA GLU A 37 3.46 18.11 10.87
C GLU A 37 2.49 17.35 9.96
N LEU A 38 2.82 16.11 9.65
CA LEU A 38 2.01 15.20 8.85
C LEU A 38 1.61 13.98 9.69
N ASP A 39 0.39 13.51 9.50
CA ASP A 39 -0.08 12.29 10.14
C ASP A 39 0.38 11.05 9.37
N VAL A 40 0.27 11.08 8.05
CA VAL A 40 0.63 9.98 7.15
C VAL A 40 1.40 10.51 5.96
N ILE A 41 2.44 9.76 5.55
CA ILE A 41 3.17 10.02 4.31
C ILE A 41 3.10 8.76 3.44
N LEU A 42 2.55 8.90 2.23
CA LEU A 42 2.38 7.81 1.28
C LEU A 42 3.50 7.82 0.25
N PHE A 43 4.22 6.71 0.12
CA PHE A 43 5.23 6.48 -0.90
C PHE A 43 4.66 5.64 -2.04
N SER A 44 4.79 6.11 -3.27
CA SER A 44 4.26 5.44 -4.46
C SER A 44 5.34 5.21 -5.50
N GLY A 45 5.29 4.05 -6.15
CA GLY A 45 6.10 3.79 -7.35
C GLY A 45 5.62 4.54 -8.60
N ASP A 46 4.38 5.05 -8.59
CA ASP A 46 3.82 5.83 -9.70
C ASP A 46 3.99 7.33 -9.51
N ALA A 47 3.93 8.07 -10.62
CA ALA A 47 3.70 9.51 -10.60
C ALA A 47 2.35 9.83 -9.92
N TYR A 48 2.24 11.00 -9.32
CA TYR A 48 1.00 11.40 -8.64
C TYR A 48 -0.02 11.99 -9.62
N VAL A 49 -1.07 11.25 -9.85
CA VAL A 49 -2.31 11.68 -10.49
C VAL A 49 -3.40 11.63 -9.43
N ASP A 50 -4.09 12.75 -9.21
CA ASP A 50 -5.14 12.86 -8.19
C ASP A 50 -6.49 12.39 -8.75
N HIS A 51 -6.61 11.08 -8.93
CA HIS A 51 -7.75 10.44 -9.59
C HIS A 51 -8.13 9.15 -8.87
N PRO A 52 -9.42 8.78 -8.80
CA PRO A 52 -9.89 7.56 -8.12
C PRO A 52 -9.36 6.24 -8.71
N SER A 53 -8.77 6.26 -9.89
CA SER A 53 -8.08 5.08 -10.47
C SER A 53 -6.67 4.84 -9.89
N PHE A 54 -6.15 5.75 -9.08
CA PHE A 54 -4.79 5.67 -8.52
C PHE A 54 -4.84 5.43 -7.01
N GLY A 55 -4.38 4.26 -6.57
CA GLY A 55 -4.43 3.83 -5.16
C GLY A 55 -3.92 4.87 -4.16
N PRO A 56 -2.74 5.49 -4.35
CA PRO A 56 -2.25 6.52 -3.43
C PRO A 56 -3.14 7.76 -3.34
N ALA A 57 -3.82 8.14 -4.45
CA ALA A 57 -4.80 9.23 -4.42
C ALA A 57 -6.04 8.83 -3.63
N VAL A 58 -6.58 7.63 -3.87
CA VAL A 58 -7.75 7.12 -3.13
C VAL A 58 -7.46 7.08 -1.63
N ILE A 59 -6.39 6.42 -1.23
CA ILE A 59 -6.01 6.31 0.19
C ILE A 59 -5.74 7.70 0.78
N GLY A 60 -5.00 8.55 0.08
CA GLY A 60 -4.70 9.89 0.55
C GLY A 60 -5.94 10.77 0.74
N ARG A 61 -6.89 10.73 -0.20
CA ARG A 61 -8.16 11.47 -0.10
C ARG A 61 -9.09 10.94 0.99
N LEU A 62 -9.17 9.62 1.15
CA LEU A 62 -9.93 9.00 2.25
C LEU A 62 -9.40 9.44 3.62
N LEU A 63 -8.09 9.46 3.79
CA LEU A 63 -7.47 9.89 5.03
C LEU A 63 -7.61 11.39 5.27
N GLU A 64 -7.47 12.21 4.21
CA GLU A 64 -7.73 13.66 4.27
C GLU A 64 -9.18 13.95 4.68
N ALA A 65 -10.15 13.21 4.15
CA ALA A 65 -11.57 13.33 4.52
C ALA A 65 -11.85 13.02 6.00
N GLN A 66 -10.98 12.22 6.65
CA GLN A 66 -11.01 11.95 8.09
C GLN A 66 -10.30 13.02 8.92
N GLY A 67 -9.86 14.12 8.31
CA GLY A 67 -9.16 15.21 8.96
C GLY A 67 -7.68 14.94 9.22
N LEU A 68 -7.08 13.93 8.58
CA LEU A 68 -5.64 13.65 8.69
C LEU A 68 -4.84 14.51 7.72
N LYS A 69 -3.65 14.91 8.14
CA LYS A 69 -2.68 15.64 7.33
C LYS A 69 -1.84 14.63 6.53
N VAL A 70 -2.13 14.49 5.26
CA VAL A 70 -1.54 13.47 4.38
C VAL A 70 -0.70 14.11 3.30
N ALA A 71 0.46 13.51 3.02
CA ALA A 71 1.32 13.88 1.89
C ALA A 71 1.68 12.66 1.05
N ILE A 72 1.99 12.88 -0.23
CA ILE A 72 2.42 11.83 -1.15
C ILE A 72 3.85 12.09 -1.60
N VAL A 73 4.69 11.06 -1.58
CA VAL A 73 6.03 11.05 -2.19
C VAL A 73 5.98 10.11 -3.39
N PRO A 74 5.68 10.65 -4.59
CA PRO A 74 5.61 9.85 -5.81
C PRO A 74 7.00 9.63 -6.39
N GLN A 75 7.30 8.41 -6.76
CA GLN A 75 8.55 7.99 -7.43
C GLN A 75 9.81 8.54 -6.73
N PRO A 76 10.02 8.23 -5.43
CA PRO A 76 11.21 8.71 -4.73
C PRO A 76 12.49 8.17 -5.36
N ASN A 77 13.52 9.01 -5.45
CA ASN A 77 14.82 8.56 -5.91
C ASN A 77 15.51 7.72 -4.81
N TRP A 78 15.75 6.44 -5.11
CA TRP A 78 16.38 5.49 -4.19
C TRP A 78 17.89 5.31 -4.43
N ARG A 79 18.43 5.98 -5.45
CA ARG A 79 19.82 5.82 -5.94
C ARG A 79 20.77 6.90 -5.44
N ASP A 80 20.24 7.98 -4.84
CA ASP A 80 20.99 9.13 -4.39
C ASP A 80 21.16 9.18 -2.86
N ASP A 81 21.28 10.37 -2.31
CA ASP A 81 21.40 10.67 -0.87
C ASP A 81 20.08 10.43 -0.08
N LEU A 82 19.08 9.82 -0.68
CA LEU A 82 17.76 9.52 -0.12
C LEU A 82 17.01 10.79 0.33
N ARG A 83 17.20 11.88 -0.38
CA ARG A 83 16.57 13.16 -0.08
C ARG A 83 15.07 13.08 -0.13
N ASP A 84 14.51 12.36 -1.11
CA ASP A 84 13.06 12.20 -1.25
C ASP A 84 12.43 11.48 -0.06
N PHE A 85 13.14 10.56 0.57
CA PHE A 85 12.68 9.85 1.77
C PHE A 85 12.75 10.70 3.04
N LYS A 86 13.55 11.77 3.04
CA LYS A 86 13.79 12.65 4.19
C LYS A 86 13.04 13.98 4.10
N LYS A 87 12.69 14.45 2.89
CA LYS A 87 12.21 15.82 2.64
C LYS A 87 10.95 16.25 3.40
N LEU A 88 10.06 15.29 3.71
CA LEU A 88 8.82 15.55 4.46
C LEU A 88 8.93 15.23 5.95
N GLY A 89 10.07 14.69 6.38
CA GLY A 89 10.32 14.34 7.77
C GLY A 89 9.56 13.09 8.23
N ARG A 90 9.26 13.05 9.52
CA ARG A 90 8.60 11.94 10.21
C ARG A 90 7.09 12.17 10.30
N PRO A 91 6.23 11.21 9.93
CA PRO A 91 4.80 11.30 10.20
C PRO A 91 4.48 10.98 11.66
N ARG A 92 3.32 11.43 12.11
CA ARG A 92 2.80 11.13 13.45
C ARG A 92 2.34 9.67 13.60
N LEU A 93 1.77 9.09 12.53
CA LEU A 93 1.18 7.76 12.57
C LEU A 93 2.04 6.72 11.87
N PHE A 94 2.17 6.78 10.55
CA PHE A 94 2.91 5.77 9.78
C PHE A 94 3.32 6.27 8.39
N PHE A 95 4.21 5.50 7.76
CA PHE A 95 4.45 5.56 6.33
C PHE A 95 3.61 4.50 5.61
N GLY A 96 2.86 4.89 4.58
CA GLY A 96 2.22 3.97 3.66
C GLY A 96 3.09 3.75 2.42
N VAL A 97 3.25 2.52 1.97
CA VAL A 97 4.09 2.18 0.80
C VAL A 97 3.32 1.32 -0.18
N SER A 98 3.37 1.71 -1.47
CA SER A 98 2.79 0.97 -2.58
C SER A 98 3.73 1.00 -3.79
N ALA A 99 3.75 -0.09 -4.57
CA ALA A 99 4.47 -0.13 -5.85
C ALA A 99 3.82 0.73 -6.95
N GLY A 100 2.56 1.13 -6.75
CA GLY A 100 1.74 1.82 -7.73
C GLY A 100 0.52 0.99 -8.16
N CYS A 101 -0.08 1.36 -9.28
CA CYS A 101 -1.29 0.71 -9.82
C CYS A 101 -1.04 -0.71 -10.33
N MET A 102 0.20 -1.03 -10.71
CA MET A 102 0.62 -2.34 -11.21
C MET A 102 1.68 -2.96 -10.32
N ASP A 103 1.78 -4.29 -10.40
CA ASP A 103 2.97 -4.99 -9.91
C ASP A 103 4.21 -4.49 -10.64
N SER A 104 5.27 -4.16 -9.89
CA SER A 104 6.46 -3.51 -10.46
C SER A 104 7.17 -4.36 -11.51
N MET A 105 7.17 -5.68 -11.32
CA MET A 105 7.84 -6.58 -12.24
C MET A 105 7.04 -6.76 -13.53
N VAL A 106 5.70 -6.81 -13.43
CA VAL A 106 4.81 -6.82 -14.61
C VAL A 106 4.88 -5.50 -15.36
N ASN A 107 5.02 -4.37 -14.64
CA ASN A 107 5.18 -3.07 -15.26
C ASN A 107 6.54 -2.90 -15.96
N LYS A 108 7.61 -3.43 -15.38
CA LYS A 108 8.98 -3.28 -15.87
C LYS A 108 9.34 -4.27 -16.98
N TYR A 109 8.79 -5.48 -16.94
CA TYR A 109 9.17 -6.57 -17.84
C TYR A 109 7.98 -7.09 -18.64
N THR A 110 8.28 -7.60 -19.85
CA THR A 110 7.35 -8.41 -20.62
C THR A 110 7.29 -9.84 -20.05
N ALA A 111 6.30 -10.64 -20.50
CA ALA A 111 6.22 -12.07 -20.14
C ALA A 111 7.48 -12.86 -20.50
N ASN A 112 8.24 -12.44 -21.52
CA ASN A 112 9.51 -13.05 -21.92
C ASN A 112 10.73 -12.44 -21.18
N LYS A 113 10.51 -11.82 -20.01
CA LYS A 113 11.55 -11.20 -19.17
C LYS A 113 12.39 -10.12 -19.88
N ARG A 114 11.85 -9.47 -20.92
CA ARG A 114 12.50 -8.35 -21.60
C ARG A 114 12.05 -7.04 -20.94
N LEU A 115 12.96 -6.10 -20.77
CA LEU A 115 12.62 -4.75 -20.30
C LEU A 115 11.63 -4.11 -21.28
N ARG A 116 10.60 -3.46 -20.74
CA ARG A 116 9.70 -2.59 -21.50
C ARG A 116 10.41 -1.27 -21.80
N SER A 117 10.14 -0.71 -22.96
CA SER A 117 10.68 0.60 -23.37
C SER A 117 9.99 1.77 -22.67
N GLU A 118 8.76 1.58 -22.22
CA GLU A 118 7.91 2.63 -21.64
C GLU A 118 7.22 2.17 -20.37
N ASP A 119 6.98 3.13 -19.47
CA ASP A 119 6.19 2.98 -18.26
C ASP A 119 5.07 4.03 -18.27
N ALA A 120 3.82 3.61 -18.48
CA ALA A 120 2.65 4.47 -18.60
C ALA A 120 2.37 5.30 -17.31
N TYR A 121 2.88 4.87 -16.15
CA TYR A 121 2.69 5.53 -14.85
C TYR A 121 3.84 6.47 -14.48
N THR A 122 4.71 6.76 -15.44
CA THR A 122 5.87 7.64 -15.25
C THR A 122 5.81 8.82 -16.22
N PRO A 123 6.25 10.03 -15.83
CA PRO A 123 6.27 11.18 -16.72
C PRO A 123 7.02 10.89 -18.01
N ASP A 124 6.42 11.22 -19.16
CA ASP A 124 6.92 11.00 -20.50
C ASP A 124 7.20 9.52 -20.84
N GLY A 125 6.51 8.60 -20.15
CA GLY A 125 6.69 7.17 -20.36
C GLY A 125 8.06 6.62 -19.96
N ARG A 126 8.86 7.35 -19.19
CA ARG A 126 10.24 6.97 -18.87
C ARG A 126 10.28 5.67 -18.08
N HIS A 127 10.99 4.67 -18.62
CA HIS A 127 11.23 3.42 -17.90
C HIS A 127 12.29 3.62 -16.78
N ASP A 128 12.37 2.66 -15.87
CA ASP A 128 13.38 2.58 -14.79
C ASP A 128 13.33 3.74 -13.77
N MET A 129 12.15 4.36 -13.63
CA MET A 129 11.92 5.40 -12.62
C MET A 129 11.48 4.85 -11.27
N ARG A 130 11.35 3.54 -11.14
CA ARG A 130 11.12 2.82 -9.88
C ARG A 130 12.09 1.64 -9.77
N PRO A 131 12.47 1.19 -8.56
CA PRO A 131 13.28 -0.02 -8.39
C PRO A 131 12.47 -1.26 -8.77
N GLU A 132 13.14 -2.40 -8.89
CA GLU A 132 12.48 -3.69 -8.77
C GLU A 132 11.96 -3.86 -7.35
N TYR A 133 10.73 -4.38 -7.21
CA TYR A 133 10.08 -4.56 -5.92
C TYR A 133 10.08 -3.28 -5.04
N PRO A 134 9.53 -2.15 -5.52
CA PRO A 134 9.58 -0.88 -4.80
C PRO A 134 8.96 -0.97 -3.41
N SER A 135 7.96 -1.82 -3.20
CA SER A 135 7.39 -2.06 -1.86
C SER A 135 8.46 -2.56 -0.88
N ILE A 136 9.40 -3.40 -1.32
CA ILE A 136 10.51 -3.89 -0.49
C ILE A 136 11.55 -2.78 -0.31
N VAL A 137 12.02 -2.22 -1.43
CA VAL A 137 13.13 -1.24 -1.43
C VAL A 137 12.76 0.00 -0.63
N TYR A 138 11.58 0.58 -0.86
CA TYR A 138 11.15 1.78 -0.15
C TYR A 138 10.96 1.53 1.35
N THR A 139 10.37 0.39 1.70
CA THR A 139 10.20 0.00 3.11
C THR A 139 11.53 -0.15 3.83
N GLN A 140 12.48 -0.87 3.24
CA GLN A 140 13.82 -1.05 3.83
C GLN A 140 14.55 0.29 4.03
N ILE A 141 14.43 1.22 3.08
CA ILE A 141 14.99 2.57 3.20
C ILE A 141 14.32 3.32 4.37
N LEU A 142 12.98 3.29 4.43
CA LEU A 142 12.23 3.96 5.50
C LEU A 142 12.55 3.38 6.88
N LYS A 143 12.61 2.06 7.01
CA LYS A 143 12.97 1.39 8.27
C LYS A 143 14.40 1.68 8.71
N LYS A 144 15.32 1.90 7.75
CA LYS A 144 16.69 2.32 8.05
C LYS A 144 16.77 3.78 8.55
N ILE A 145 15.99 4.69 7.97
CA ILE A 145 16.00 6.11 8.32
C ILE A 145 15.16 6.38 9.58
N TYR A 146 14.01 5.72 9.68
CA TYR A 146 13.01 5.90 10.75
C TYR A 146 12.62 4.55 11.36
N PRO A 147 13.50 3.89 12.11
CA PRO A 147 13.31 2.51 12.58
C PRO A 147 12.11 2.34 13.52
N ASP A 148 11.70 3.39 14.16
CA ASP A 148 10.61 3.42 15.15
C ASP A 148 9.25 3.85 14.56
N VAL A 149 9.20 4.25 13.28
CA VAL A 149 7.94 4.60 12.61
C VAL A 149 7.39 3.38 11.90
N PRO A 150 6.10 3.05 12.09
CA PRO A 150 5.45 1.98 11.36
C PRO A 150 5.48 2.20 9.84
N VAL A 151 5.66 1.11 9.10
CA VAL A 151 5.51 1.08 7.66
C VAL A 151 4.40 0.10 7.28
N ILE A 152 3.37 0.62 6.63
CA ILE A 152 2.19 -0.14 6.20
C ILE A 152 2.28 -0.34 4.69
N LEU A 153 2.27 -1.61 4.26
CA LEU A 153 2.24 -1.96 2.84
C LEU A 153 0.81 -1.99 2.31
N GLY A 154 0.65 -1.60 1.05
CA GLY A 154 -0.61 -1.73 0.32
C GLY A 154 -0.39 -1.90 -1.18
N GLY A 155 -1.50 -2.06 -1.91
CA GLY A 155 -1.52 -2.22 -3.35
C GLY A 155 -1.27 -3.65 -3.83
N ILE A 156 -1.32 -3.83 -5.15
CA ILE A 156 -1.34 -5.15 -5.80
C ILE A 156 -0.06 -5.96 -5.54
N GLU A 157 1.10 -5.33 -5.61
CA GLU A 157 2.39 -5.99 -5.39
C GLU A 157 2.48 -6.62 -4.00
N ALA A 158 2.11 -5.88 -2.97
CA ALA A 158 2.09 -6.37 -1.60
C ALA A 158 1.03 -7.46 -1.40
N SER A 159 -0.17 -7.25 -1.96
CA SER A 159 -1.29 -8.20 -1.84
C SER A 159 -0.95 -9.58 -2.42
N LEU A 160 -0.31 -9.62 -3.58
CA LEU A 160 0.09 -10.87 -4.24
C LEU A 160 1.22 -11.61 -3.51
N ARG A 161 2.03 -10.88 -2.72
CA ARG A 161 3.22 -11.41 -2.02
C ARG A 161 3.04 -11.53 -0.50
N ARG A 162 1.79 -11.54 -0.01
CA ARG A 162 1.49 -11.58 1.44
C ARG A 162 1.88 -12.87 2.15
N VAL A 163 2.00 -13.97 1.42
CA VAL A 163 2.48 -15.29 1.88
C VAL A 163 3.61 -15.78 0.98
N THR A 164 4.12 -17.01 1.23
CA THR A 164 5.08 -17.65 0.31
C THR A 164 4.51 -17.69 -1.11
N HIS A 165 5.28 -17.19 -2.05
CA HIS A 165 4.87 -17.07 -3.45
C HIS A 165 5.98 -17.47 -4.40
N TYR A 166 5.61 -17.88 -5.62
CA TYR A 166 6.56 -18.11 -6.69
C TYR A 166 6.87 -16.78 -7.41
N ASP A 167 8.14 -16.41 -7.40
CA ASP A 167 8.62 -15.28 -8.16
C ASP A 167 9.05 -15.74 -9.56
N TYR A 168 8.24 -15.41 -10.56
CA TYR A 168 8.48 -15.78 -11.96
C TYR A 168 9.79 -15.19 -12.50
N TRP A 169 10.16 -13.99 -12.08
CA TRP A 169 11.32 -13.27 -12.61
C TRP A 169 12.63 -13.88 -12.11
N GLN A 170 12.67 -14.28 -10.83
CA GLN A 170 13.81 -14.90 -10.18
C GLN A 170 13.77 -16.44 -10.24
N ASP A 171 12.68 -17.03 -10.75
CA ASP A 171 12.45 -18.48 -10.82
C ASP A 171 12.65 -19.19 -9.47
N CYS A 172 12.12 -18.64 -8.41
CA CYS A 172 12.23 -19.20 -7.07
C CYS A 172 10.99 -18.92 -6.20
N LEU A 173 10.84 -19.69 -5.12
CA LEU A 173 9.89 -19.38 -4.07
C LEU A 173 10.50 -18.34 -3.14
N ARG A 174 9.75 -17.26 -2.90
CA ARG A 174 10.09 -16.21 -1.94
C ARG A 174 9.19 -16.25 -0.72
N LYS A 175 9.70 -15.74 0.38
CA LYS A 175 8.95 -15.54 1.62
C LYS A 175 7.87 -14.48 1.45
N SER A 176 7.03 -14.32 2.47
CA SER A 176 6.13 -13.18 2.54
C SER A 176 6.88 -11.86 2.39
N ILE A 177 6.29 -10.91 1.67
CA ILE A 177 6.83 -9.55 1.50
C ILE A 177 7.00 -8.83 2.84
N LEU A 178 6.22 -9.17 3.87
CA LEU A 178 6.40 -8.64 5.22
C LEU A 178 7.78 -8.98 5.80
N ILE A 179 8.27 -10.20 5.55
CA ILE A 179 9.59 -10.65 5.99
C ILE A 179 10.67 -9.99 5.14
N ASP A 180 10.52 -10.00 3.82
CA ASP A 180 11.50 -9.46 2.88
C ASP A 180 11.67 -7.95 3.02
N SER A 181 10.59 -7.22 3.32
CA SER A 181 10.62 -5.75 3.46
C SER A 181 10.90 -5.26 4.87
N GLY A 182 10.50 -6.03 5.89
CA GLY A 182 10.49 -5.60 7.28
C GLY A 182 9.35 -4.63 7.62
N ALA A 183 8.27 -4.62 6.84
CA ALA A 183 7.07 -3.84 7.13
C ALA A 183 6.33 -4.35 8.37
N ASP A 184 5.59 -3.48 9.01
CA ASP A 184 4.90 -3.79 10.27
C ASP A 184 3.48 -4.34 10.05
N LEU A 185 2.82 -3.92 8.98
CA LEU A 185 1.50 -4.39 8.58
C LEU A 185 1.36 -4.35 7.06
N LEU A 186 0.50 -5.20 6.52
CA LEU A 186 0.12 -5.20 5.12
C LEU A 186 -1.41 -5.15 5.04
N ILE A 187 -1.92 -4.23 4.21
CA ILE A 187 -3.33 -4.16 3.83
C ILE A 187 -3.44 -4.70 2.40
N TYR A 188 -4.24 -5.76 2.20
CA TYR A 188 -4.40 -6.37 0.88
C TYR A 188 -5.75 -6.05 0.24
N GLY A 189 -5.81 -6.17 -1.08
CA GLY A 189 -7.03 -5.88 -1.84
C GLY A 189 -7.40 -4.38 -1.83
N MET A 190 -8.69 -4.08 -1.76
CA MET A 190 -9.21 -2.70 -1.68
C MET A 190 -9.04 -2.16 -0.25
N GLY A 191 -8.15 -1.19 -0.09
CA GLY A 191 -7.65 -0.75 1.21
C GLY A 191 -8.53 0.23 1.98
N GLU A 192 -9.69 0.64 1.44
CA GLU A 192 -10.51 1.74 1.95
C GLU A 192 -10.99 1.50 3.39
N LYS A 193 -11.61 0.35 3.65
CA LYS A 193 -12.12 0.00 4.98
C LYS A 193 -10.98 -0.22 5.99
N PRO A 194 -10.00 -1.10 5.72
CA PRO A 194 -8.95 -1.37 6.71
C PRO A 194 -8.08 -0.16 7.01
N ILE A 195 -7.76 0.71 6.04
CA ILE A 195 -6.94 1.90 6.31
C ILE A 195 -7.71 2.92 7.16
N THR A 196 -9.01 3.06 6.93
CA THR A 196 -9.88 3.93 7.72
C THR A 196 -9.93 3.49 9.18
N GLU A 197 -10.17 2.20 9.42
CA GLU A 197 -10.21 1.63 10.75
C GLU A 197 -8.86 1.70 11.46
N LEU A 198 -7.77 1.40 10.73
CA LEU A 198 -6.41 1.52 11.25
C LEU A 198 -6.11 2.94 11.75
N CYS A 199 -6.38 3.94 10.92
CA CYS A 199 -6.12 5.34 11.26
C CYS A 199 -6.95 5.81 12.45
N LYS A 200 -8.23 5.42 12.50
CA LYS A 200 -9.11 5.73 13.62
C LYS A 200 -8.54 5.20 14.93
N ARG A 201 -8.20 3.91 15.00
CA ARG A 201 -7.66 3.29 16.24
C ARG A 201 -6.29 3.85 16.62
N MET A 202 -5.40 4.08 15.64
CA MET A 202 -4.08 4.66 15.93
C MET A 202 -4.19 6.11 16.43
N LYS A 203 -5.17 6.88 15.97
CA LYS A 203 -5.45 8.23 16.46
C LYS A 203 -5.99 8.21 17.89
N GLU A 204 -6.98 7.38 18.15
CA GLU A 204 -7.57 7.22 19.49
C GLU A 204 -6.54 6.77 20.54
N SER A 205 -5.64 5.84 20.17
CA SER A 205 -4.54 5.39 21.03
C SER A 205 -3.57 6.53 21.37
N LYS A 206 -3.25 7.41 20.41
CA LYS A 206 -2.36 8.56 20.64
C LYS A 206 -2.99 9.67 21.45
N ASP A 207 -4.25 9.98 21.22
CA ASP A 207 -4.95 11.05 21.93
C ASP A 207 -5.18 10.69 23.41
N SER A 208 -5.17 9.38 23.72
CA SER A 208 -5.32 8.85 25.10
C SER A 208 -4.01 8.83 25.91
N GLN A 209 -2.87 9.06 25.27
CA GLN A 209 -1.55 9.01 25.89
C GLN A 209 -0.95 10.42 26.02
N ASP A 210 -1.18 11.07 27.14
CA ASP A 210 -0.60 12.38 27.48
C ASP A 210 0.93 12.40 27.25
N GLY A 211 1.38 12.92 26.12
CA GLY A 211 2.73 13.44 25.89
C GLY A 211 3.92 12.45 25.88
N ALA A 212 3.73 11.17 26.10
CA ALA A 212 4.82 10.19 26.02
C ALA A 212 5.06 9.72 24.59
N HIS A 213 6.24 9.99 24.04
CA HIS A 213 6.72 9.39 22.80
C HIS A 213 6.97 7.89 22.97
N LEU A 214 5.93 7.08 22.98
CA LEU A 214 6.05 5.62 22.93
C LEU A 214 6.37 5.16 21.50
N PRO A 215 7.15 4.07 21.34
CA PRO A 215 7.41 3.51 20.03
C PRO A 215 6.10 3.12 19.35
N LEU A 216 5.77 3.74 18.25
CA LEU A 216 4.54 3.58 17.46
C LEU A 216 4.28 2.13 17.00
N GLN A 217 5.31 1.29 16.96
CA GLN A 217 5.22 -0.11 16.54
C GLN A 217 4.38 -1.00 17.47
N LYS A 218 4.25 -0.64 18.76
CA LYS A 218 3.45 -1.44 19.72
C LYS A 218 1.96 -1.20 19.62
N ASP A 219 1.55 -0.15 18.91
CA ASP A 219 0.17 0.32 18.87
C ASP A 219 -0.57 -0.07 17.58
N ILE A 220 0.03 -0.91 16.73
CA ILE A 220 -0.62 -1.36 15.50
C ILE A 220 -1.63 -2.45 15.83
N PRO A 221 -2.93 -2.23 15.59
CA PRO A 221 -3.94 -3.26 15.80
C PRO A 221 -3.78 -4.39 14.78
N HIS A 222 -3.76 -5.63 15.27
CA HIS A 222 -3.60 -6.83 14.46
C HIS A 222 -4.92 -7.56 14.16
N ASP A 223 -6.02 -7.10 14.73
CA ASP A 223 -7.35 -7.68 14.61
C ASP A 223 -8.22 -7.06 13.49
N ILE A 224 -7.65 -6.12 12.73
CA ILE A 224 -8.35 -5.50 11.61
C ILE A 224 -8.49 -6.51 10.46
N PRO A 225 -9.70 -6.75 9.94
CA PRO A 225 -9.88 -7.57 8.74
C PRO A 225 -9.10 -7.04 7.54
N GLN A 226 -8.79 -7.93 6.59
CA GLN A 226 -8.09 -7.58 5.35
C GLN A 226 -6.66 -7.06 5.56
N THR A 227 -6.03 -7.46 6.67
CA THR A 227 -4.63 -7.18 6.99
C THR A 227 -3.80 -8.45 7.08
N ALA A 228 -2.48 -8.30 6.95
CA ALA A 228 -1.53 -9.36 7.27
C ALA A 228 -0.38 -8.79 8.10
N TYR A 229 0.15 -9.60 9.02
CA TYR A 229 1.20 -9.22 9.96
C TYR A 229 2.06 -10.42 10.36
N LEU A 230 3.14 -10.16 11.08
CA LEU A 230 4.08 -11.17 11.55
C LEU A 230 3.96 -11.39 13.06
N ILE A 231 4.00 -12.64 13.48
CA ILE A 231 4.17 -13.03 14.87
C ILE A 231 5.53 -13.71 15.00
N ARG A 232 6.36 -13.23 15.95
CA ARG A 232 7.63 -13.87 16.27
C ARG A 232 7.41 -14.96 17.31
N LYS A 233 7.89 -16.18 17.05
CA LYS A 233 7.88 -17.29 18.01
C LYS A 233 8.85 -17.00 19.14
N LYS A 234 8.35 -16.89 20.37
CA LYS A 234 9.19 -16.79 21.56
C LYS A 234 9.71 -18.19 21.94
N GLY A 235 11.02 -18.44 21.74
CA GLY A 235 11.68 -19.64 22.25
C GLY A 235 11.38 -20.92 21.48
N SER A 236 12.36 -21.81 21.41
CA SER A 236 12.31 -23.13 20.81
C SER A 236 11.47 -24.11 21.64
N VAL A 237 10.15 -23.99 21.61
CA VAL A 237 9.22 -25.07 22.02
C VAL A 237 8.10 -25.08 21.00
N PRO A 238 7.88 -26.17 20.26
CA PRO A 238 6.70 -26.35 19.46
C PRO A 238 5.57 -26.79 20.39
N SER A 239 4.94 -25.85 21.06
CA SER A 239 3.76 -26.15 21.83
C SER A 239 2.83 -24.97 21.75
N GLU A 240 1.65 -25.30 21.26
CA GLU A 240 0.42 -24.56 21.41
C GLU A 240 0.49 -23.14 20.82
N HIS A 241 -0.22 -22.94 19.72
CA HIS A 241 -0.62 -21.62 19.26
C HIS A 241 -1.12 -20.84 20.48
N SER A 242 -0.19 -20.10 21.12
CA SER A 242 -0.52 -19.29 22.28
C SER A 242 -1.63 -18.37 21.84
N ALA A 243 -2.81 -18.60 22.37
CA ALA A 243 -4.06 -17.88 22.28
C ALA A 243 -3.95 -16.54 21.55
N ILE A 244 -3.87 -16.57 20.23
CA ILE A 244 -4.35 -15.46 19.42
C ILE A 244 -5.86 -15.62 19.60
N GLU A 245 -6.46 -14.75 20.44
CA GLU A 245 -7.90 -14.77 20.63
C GLU A 245 -8.55 -14.83 19.26
N CYS A 246 -9.29 -15.91 19.02
CA CYS A 246 -9.98 -16.12 17.76
C CYS A 246 -11.05 -15.01 17.64
N VAL A 247 -10.77 -14.00 16.87
CA VAL A 247 -11.76 -12.97 16.52
C VAL A 247 -12.86 -13.56 15.62
N ASN A 248 -12.60 -14.75 15.05
CA ASN A 248 -13.55 -15.48 14.21
C ASN A 248 -13.95 -16.81 14.83
N GLU A 249 -15.23 -17.13 14.76
CA GLU A 249 -15.80 -18.43 15.13
C GLU A 249 -15.32 -19.60 14.24
N LYS A 250 -14.57 -19.32 13.17
CA LYS A 250 -14.08 -20.30 12.19
C LYS A 250 -12.65 -20.74 12.49
N PRO A 251 -12.31 -22.02 12.25
CA PRO A 251 -10.96 -22.53 12.42
C PRO A 251 -9.99 -21.87 11.43
N ASP A 252 -8.75 -21.65 11.87
CA ASP A 252 -7.67 -21.14 11.03
C ASP A 252 -7.27 -22.15 9.95
N ILE A 253 -6.89 -21.65 8.77
CA ILE A 253 -6.28 -22.44 7.71
C ILE A 253 -4.76 -22.37 7.87
N ILE A 254 -4.16 -23.48 8.21
CA ILE A 254 -2.70 -23.59 8.37
C ILE A 254 -2.09 -24.08 7.07
N LEU A 255 -1.34 -23.20 6.40
CA LEU A 255 -0.60 -23.53 5.19
C LEU A 255 0.68 -24.31 5.52
N HIS A 256 1.17 -25.09 4.56
CA HIS A 256 2.50 -25.64 4.64
C HIS A 256 3.54 -24.52 4.78
N SER A 257 4.54 -24.71 5.62
CA SER A 257 5.58 -23.71 5.86
C SER A 257 6.37 -23.39 4.58
N HIS A 258 7.02 -22.23 4.57
CA HIS A 258 7.91 -21.86 3.47
C HIS A 258 8.97 -22.93 3.20
N GLU A 259 9.61 -23.45 4.24
CA GLU A 259 10.65 -24.48 4.14
C GLU A 259 10.10 -25.81 3.59
N ALA A 260 8.85 -26.15 3.92
CA ALA A 260 8.18 -27.31 3.38
C ALA A 260 7.89 -27.14 1.88
N CYS A 261 7.48 -25.96 1.46
CA CYS A 261 7.23 -25.63 0.05
C CYS A 261 8.52 -25.64 -0.78
N LEU A 262 9.64 -25.19 -0.21
CA LEU A 262 10.97 -25.26 -0.88
C LEU A 262 11.40 -26.70 -1.17
N LYS A 263 11.02 -27.64 -0.29
CA LYS A 263 11.38 -29.06 -0.44
C LYS A 263 10.44 -29.84 -1.36
N ASP A 264 9.17 -29.41 -1.44
CA ASP A 264 8.13 -30.11 -2.18
C ASP A 264 7.16 -29.15 -2.87
N LYS A 265 7.24 -29.11 -4.20
CA LYS A 265 6.37 -28.24 -5.03
C LYS A 265 4.88 -28.58 -4.89
N LYS A 266 4.52 -29.82 -4.53
CA LYS A 266 3.11 -30.20 -4.30
C LYS A 266 2.52 -29.44 -3.12
N LYS A 267 3.31 -29.23 -2.06
CA LYS A 267 2.88 -28.42 -0.89
C LYS A 267 2.61 -26.97 -1.26
N GLN A 268 3.40 -26.41 -2.15
CA GLN A 268 3.11 -25.05 -2.66
C GLN A 268 1.82 -25.04 -3.50
N ALA A 269 1.57 -26.05 -4.31
CA ALA A 269 0.33 -26.15 -5.07
C ALA A 269 -0.91 -26.35 -4.16
N GLU A 270 -0.78 -27.12 -3.08
CA GLU A 270 -1.82 -27.27 -2.05
C GLU A 270 -2.10 -25.96 -1.33
N ASN A 271 -1.05 -25.21 -0.94
CA ASN A 271 -1.20 -23.89 -0.35
C ASN A 271 -1.94 -22.93 -1.30
N PHE A 272 -1.58 -22.94 -2.58
CA PHE A 272 -2.25 -22.11 -3.58
C PHE A 272 -3.75 -22.46 -3.68
N ARG A 273 -4.09 -23.76 -3.68
CA ARG A 273 -5.49 -24.19 -3.66
C ARG A 273 -6.25 -23.66 -2.44
N PHE A 274 -5.69 -23.77 -1.23
CA PHE A 274 -6.32 -23.25 -0.03
C PHE A 274 -6.53 -21.73 -0.09
N ILE A 275 -5.54 -20.98 -0.58
CA ILE A 275 -5.64 -19.53 -0.75
C ILE A 275 -6.75 -19.17 -1.74
N GLU A 276 -6.85 -19.88 -2.86
CA GLU A 276 -7.90 -19.68 -3.86
C GLU A 276 -9.29 -20.04 -3.32
N GLU A 277 -9.41 -21.17 -2.62
CA GLU A 277 -10.67 -21.56 -1.99
C GLU A 277 -11.14 -20.52 -0.98
N GLU A 278 -10.24 -19.97 -0.14
CA GLU A 278 -10.59 -18.93 0.84
C GLU A 278 -10.90 -17.59 0.17
N SER A 279 -10.19 -17.21 -0.91
CA SER A 279 -10.41 -15.95 -1.60
C SER A 279 -11.79 -15.85 -2.28
N ASN A 280 -12.42 -16.99 -2.55
CA ASN A 280 -13.74 -17.09 -3.16
C ASN A 280 -14.90 -17.21 -2.15
N LYS A 281 -14.62 -17.20 -0.84
CA LYS A 281 -15.65 -17.27 0.20
C LYS A 281 -16.10 -15.89 0.64
N TYR A 282 -17.40 -15.73 0.86
CA TYR A 282 -17.93 -14.52 1.52
C TYR A 282 -17.43 -14.36 2.95
N GLU A 283 -17.29 -15.47 3.64
CA GLU A 283 -16.77 -15.56 5.00
C GLU A 283 -15.55 -16.46 5.00
N ALA A 284 -14.42 -15.89 4.69
CA ALA A 284 -13.14 -16.56 4.68
C ALA A 284 -12.59 -16.83 6.10
N SER A 285 -11.77 -17.83 6.24
CA SER A 285 -10.99 -18.10 7.45
C SER A 285 -9.71 -17.28 7.47
N ARG A 286 -9.14 -17.11 8.65
CA ARG A 286 -7.79 -16.58 8.83
C ARG A 286 -6.79 -17.60 8.32
N ILE A 287 -5.75 -17.14 7.64
CA ILE A 287 -4.68 -17.99 7.08
C ILE A 287 -3.39 -17.78 7.86
N LEU A 288 -2.72 -18.87 8.21
CA LEU A 288 -1.45 -18.88 8.93
C LEU A 288 -0.39 -19.61 8.10
N GLN A 289 0.82 -19.02 8.00
CA GLN A 289 1.96 -19.67 7.37
C GLN A 289 3.25 -19.46 8.14
N ASP A 290 3.89 -20.54 8.53
CA ASP A 290 5.18 -20.51 9.20
C ASP A 290 6.33 -20.26 8.22
N THR A 291 7.29 -19.46 8.65
CA THR A 291 8.54 -19.19 7.94
C THR A 291 9.66 -18.97 8.96
N GLY A 292 10.53 -19.96 9.13
CA GLY A 292 11.57 -19.91 10.17
C GLY A 292 10.97 -19.67 11.57
N ASN A 293 11.40 -18.60 12.22
CA ASN A 293 10.95 -18.22 13.55
C ASN A 293 9.74 -17.25 13.56
N GLU A 294 9.13 -17.03 12.42
CA GLU A 294 8.00 -16.12 12.27
C GLU A 294 6.79 -16.85 11.69
N THR A 295 5.61 -16.40 12.06
CA THR A 295 4.34 -16.83 11.46
C THR A 295 3.69 -15.64 10.80
N VAL A 296 3.41 -15.78 9.51
CA VAL A 296 2.58 -14.82 8.76
C VAL A 296 1.13 -15.12 9.10
N VAL A 297 0.41 -14.13 9.56
CA VAL A 297 -1.03 -14.17 9.80
C VAL A 297 -1.73 -13.30 8.76
N VAL A 298 -2.71 -13.86 8.08
CA VAL A 298 -3.57 -13.14 7.13
C VAL A 298 -4.99 -13.16 7.64
N ASN A 299 -5.49 -12.02 8.09
CA ASN A 299 -6.87 -11.87 8.53
C ASN A 299 -7.83 -12.03 7.34
N PRO A 300 -9.06 -12.51 7.55
CA PRO A 300 -10.06 -12.60 6.49
C PRO A 300 -10.39 -11.22 5.91
N PRO A 301 -10.87 -11.15 4.65
CA PRO A 301 -11.25 -9.87 4.05
C PRO A 301 -12.50 -9.28 4.73
N TYR A 302 -12.68 -7.97 4.57
CA TYR A 302 -13.97 -7.34 4.82
C TYR A 302 -15.03 -7.89 3.86
N PRO A 303 -16.30 -7.91 4.26
CA PRO A 303 -17.39 -8.08 3.31
C PRO A 303 -17.30 -7.04 2.18
N PRO A 304 -17.79 -7.36 0.97
CA PRO A 304 -17.81 -6.41 -0.14
C PRO A 304 -18.38 -5.05 0.29
N MET A 305 -17.83 -3.99 -0.28
CA MET A 305 -18.37 -2.64 -0.05
C MET A 305 -19.77 -2.52 -0.64
N SER A 306 -20.65 -1.82 0.07
CA SER A 306 -21.94 -1.41 -0.46
C SER A 306 -21.75 -0.37 -1.56
N GLN A 307 -22.77 -0.18 -2.40
CA GLN A 307 -22.78 0.85 -3.44
C GLN A 307 -22.47 2.25 -2.83
N GLY A 308 -23.08 2.60 -1.70
CA GLY A 308 -22.86 3.90 -1.07
C GLY A 308 -21.45 4.11 -0.54
N GLU A 309 -20.79 3.06 -0.02
CA GLU A 309 -19.37 3.13 0.39
C GLU A 309 -18.46 3.32 -0.81
N LEU A 310 -18.75 2.65 -1.92
CA LEU A 310 -18.01 2.78 -3.16
C LEU A 310 -18.19 4.18 -3.76
N ASP A 311 -19.42 4.65 -3.90
CA ASP A 311 -19.72 5.99 -4.40
C ASP A 311 -19.05 7.07 -3.56
N HIS A 312 -19.05 6.93 -2.23
CA HIS A 312 -18.33 7.85 -1.33
C HIS A 312 -16.84 7.97 -1.68
N SER A 313 -16.17 6.84 -1.97
CA SER A 313 -14.75 6.86 -2.36
C SER A 313 -14.52 7.59 -3.70
N PHE A 314 -15.45 7.46 -4.66
CA PHE A 314 -15.36 8.11 -5.97
C PHE A 314 -15.76 9.59 -5.96
N ASP A 315 -16.57 10.01 -5.00
CA ASP A 315 -17.08 11.39 -4.84
C ASP A 315 -16.15 12.28 -4.02
N LEU A 316 -15.04 11.75 -3.49
CA LEU A 316 -14.04 12.56 -2.81
C LEU A 316 -13.49 13.67 -3.73
N PRO A 317 -12.98 14.77 -3.18
CA PRO A 317 -12.65 15.99 -3.93
C PRO A 317 -11.36 15.83 -4.77
N TYR A 318 -11.35 14.85 -5.68
CA TYR A 318 -10.25 14.69 -6.63
C TYR A 318 -10.21 15.83 -7.63
N THR A 319 -9.01 16.28 -7.98
CA THR A 319 -8.82 17.19 -9.10
C THR A 319 -8.98 16.50 -10.45
N ARG A 320 -8.83 15.17 -10.50
CA ARG A 320 -8.79 14.31 -11.69
C ARG A 320 -7.68 14.69 -12.68
N MET A 321 -6.62 15.32 -12.16
CA MET A 321 -5.49 15.84 -12.94
C MET A 321 -4.16 15.38 -12.35
N PRO A 322 -3.10 15.27 -13.18
CA PRO A 322 -1.75 15.09 -12.67
C PRO A 322 -1.35 16.25 -11.77
N HIS A 323 -0.50 15.97 -10.79
CA HIS A 323 0.05 17.02 -9.94
C HIS A 323 0.82 18.08 -10.77
N PRO A 324 0.69 19.40 -10.49
CA PRO A 324 1.30 20.45 -11.27
C PRO A 324 2.83 20.38 -11.42
N LYS A 325 3.52 19.63 -10.56
CA LYS A 325 4.97 19.35 -10.72
C LYS A 325 5.33 18.67 -12.04
N TYR A 326 4.35 18.03 -12.71
CA TYR A 326 4.54 17.35 -13.99
C TYR A 326 4.11 18.22 -15.20
N LYS A 327 3.99 19.53 -15.02
CA LYS A 327 3.62 20.44 -16.10
C LYS A 327 4.54 20.27 -17.31
N GLY A 328 3.96 20.01 -18.47
CA GLY A 328 4.68 19.76 -19.71
C GLY A 328 5.12 18.31 -19.94
N CYS A 329 4.91 17.42 -18.97
CA CYS A 329 5.14 15.98 -19.14
C CYS A 329 3.85 15.29 -19.58
N LEU A 330 3.98 14.28 -20.45
CA LEU A 330 2.89 13.38 -20.76
C LEU A 330 2.75 12.36 -19.63
N LEU A 331 1.55 12.29 -19.03
CA LEU A 331 1.18 11.25 -18.08
C LEU A 331 -0.09 10.59 -18.56
N TYR A 332 -0.14 9.26 -18.46
CA TYR A 332 -1.37 8.53 -18.69
C TYR A 332 -2.40 8.92 -17.62
N THR A 333 -3.52 9.44 -18.07
CA THR A 333 -4.72 9.62 -17.26
C THR A 333 -5.80 8.77 -17.91
N SER A 334 -6.39 7.83 -17.17
CA SER A 334 -7.57 7.14 -17.69
C SER A 334 -8.66 8.17 -17.96
N ASP A 335 -9.21 8.14 -19.15
CA ASP A 335 -10.36 8.95 -19.56
C ASP A 335 -11.61 8.60 -18.73
#